data_bef0441f27ad97ebdf6b3dbf8b6cd7ed
#
_entry.id   bef0441f27ad97ebdf6b3dbf8b6cd7ed
#
_cell.length_a   1.000
_cell.length_b   1.000
_cell.length_c   1.000
_cell.angle_alpha   90.00
_cell.angle_beta   90.00
_cell.angle_gamma   90.00
#
_symmetry.space_group_name_H-M   'P 1'
#
loop_
_entity.id
_entity.type
_entity.pdbx_description
1 polymer ?
#
loop_
_entity_poly.entity_id
_entity_poly.type
_entity_poly.pdbx_seq_one_letter_code
_entity_poly.pdbx_strand_id
1 'polypeptide(L)'
;MDQRRLKAFRERLLQKKQQILEAYHKNKSYGKEADGEGAQDIADKASSSYTKEFLFSLSNTERDTLHQVDEALLRIETKLYGYCASCEEEMNQKRLEAVPWARLCLVCQEKQESGQL
;
A
#
# COMPACT_ATOMS: atom_id res chain seq x y z
N MET A 1 11.07 -10.47 -11.70
CA MET A 1 11.64 -10.32 -10.34
C MET A 1 11.63 -11.65 -9.65
N ASP A 2 12.68 -12.00 -8.94
CA ASP A 2 12.74 -13.32 -8.35
C ASP A 2 11.90 -13.41 -7.07
N GLN A 3 11.67 -14.61 -6.61
CA GLN A 3 10.78 -14.85 -5.47
C GLN A 3 11.32 -14.23 -4.18
N ARG A 4 12.62 -14.20 -4.01
CA ARG A 4 13.21 -13.64 -2.81
C ARG A 4 12.95 -12.14 -2.73
N ARG A 5 13.10 -11.43 -3.85
CA ARG A 5 12.85 -10.01 -3.89
C ARG A 5 11.38 -9.71 -3.71
N LEU A 6 10.51 -10.49 -4.35
CA LEU A 6 9.08 -10.29 -4.19
C LEU A 6 8.67 -10.46 -2.73
N LYS A 7 9.23 -11.44 -2.06
CA LYS A 7 8.91 -11.66 -0.65
C LYS A 7 9.36 -10.47 0.19
N ALA A 8 10.57 -9.97 -0.08
CA ALA A 8 11.07 -8.82 0.68
C ALA A 8 10.21 -7.59 0.46
N PHE A 9 9.79 -7.33 -0.76
CA PHE A 9 8.92 -6.19 -1.04
C PHE A 9 7.55 -6.39 -0.39
N ARG A 10 7.03 -7.61 -0.44
CA ARG A 10 5.76 -7.90 0.18
C ARG A 10 5.81 -7.60 1.68
N GLU A 11 6.89 -8.00 2.33
CA GLU A 11 7.03 -7.74 3.76
C GLU A 11 7.11 -6.25 4.06
N ARG A 12 7.81 -5.49 3.24
CA ARG A 12 7.89 -4.05 3.42
C ARG A 12 6.51 -3.39 3.23
N LEU A 13 5.74 -3.87 2.27
CA LEU A 13 4.40 -3.36 2.04
C LEU A 13 3.48 -3.67 3.22
N LEU A 14 3.57 -4.88 3.73
CA LEU A 14 2.77 -5.26 4.89
C LEU A 14 3.15 -4.43 6.13
N GLN A 15 4.43 -4.14 6.30
CA GLN A 15 4.86 -3.31 7.40
C GLN A 15 4.31 -1.90 7.29
N LYS A 16 4.29 -1.35 6.07
CA LYS A 16 3.76 0.00 5.87
C LYS A 16 2.27 0.03 6.18
N LYS A 17 1.55 -0.98 5.72
CA LYS A 17 0.13 -1.08 6.00
C LYS A 17 -0.11 -1.16 7.49
N GLN A 18 0.70 -1.97 8.19
CA GLN A 18 0.57 -2.12 9.62
C GLN A 18 0.83 -0.80 10.35
N GLN A 19 1.79 -0.01 9.89
CA GLN A 19 2.08 1.27 10.51
C GLN A 19 0.86 2.20 10.42
N ILE A 20 0.19 2.22 9.28
CA ILE A 20 -0.98 3.08 9.11
C ILE A 20 -2.11 2.61 10.01
N LEU A 21 -2.31 1.30 10.10
CA LEU A 21 -3.37 0.76 10.93
C LEU A 21 -3.10 0.97 12.42
N GLU A 22 -1.85 0.84 12.83
CA GLU A 22 -1.50 1.03 14.22
C GLU A 22 -1.69 2.48 14.67
N ALA A 23 -1.40 3.43 13.80
CA ALA A 23 -1.60 4.83 14.14
C ALA A 23 -3.08 5.09 14.42
N TYR A 24 -3.97 4.49 13.63
CA TYR A 24 -5.40 4.64 13.85
C TYR A 24 -5.79 4.04 15.19
N HIS A 25 -5.32 2.83 15.47
CA HIS A 25 -5.70 2.17 16.70
C HIS A 25 -5.17 2.87 17.94
N LYS A 26 -3.97 3.42 17.85
CA LYS A 26 -3.47 4.17 18.97
C LYS A 26 -4.31 5.37 19.25
N ASN A 27 -4.70 6.08 18.21
CA ASN A 27 -5.47 7.27 18.41
C ASN A 27 -6.86 7.00 18.93
N LYS A 28 -7.40 5.82 18.64
CA LYS A 28 -8.73 5.63 18.99
C LYS A 28 -8.94 5.00 20.26
N SER A 29 -8.05 4.71 20.86
CA SER A 29 -8.15 3.97 21.66
C SER A 29 -8.30 3.65 22.78
N TYR A 30 -7.83 3.92 23.54
CA TYR A 30 -7.83 3.67 24.71
C TYR A 30 -8.60 2.59 25.10
N GLY A 31 -8.93 2.15 25.60
CA GLY A 31 -9.58 1.22 26.14
C GLY A 31 -10.06 0.10 25.34
N LYS A 32 -9.78 0.06 24.21
CA LYS A 32 -10.26 -0.90 23.45
C LYS A 32 -9.32 -1.90 23.17
N GLU A 33 -8.59 -2.24 24.07
CA GLU A 33 -7.58 -3.17 23.87
C GLU A 33 -8.09 -4.44 23.37
N ALA A 34 -9.20 -4.79 23.67
CA ALA A 34 -9.69 -6.07 23.25
C ALA A 34 -9.73 -6.19 21.76
N ASP A 35 -9.57 -5.08 21.11
CA ASP A 35 -9.72 -5.12 19.72
C ASP A 35 -8.46 -5.37 18.97
N GLY A 36 -7.44 -5.78 19.60
CA GLY A 36 -6.23 -6.12 18.90
C GLY A 36 -6.48 -7.12 17.79
N GLU A 37 -7.39 -8.06 18.02
CA GLU A 37 -7.69 -9.03 17.00
C GLU A 37 -8.42 -8.40 15.84
N GLY A 38 -9.28 -7.47 16.11
CA GLY A 38 -9.95 -6.76 15.05
C GLY A 38 -8.98 -6.02 14.15
N ALA A 39 -7.96 -5.46 14.77
CA ALA A 39 -6.95 -4.76 14.00
C ALA A 39 -6.20 -5.72 13.08
N GLN A 40 -5.89 -6.91 13.58
CA GLN A 40 -5.21 -7.88 12.76
C GLN A 40 -6.08 -8.34 11.62
N ASP A 41 -7.36 -8.52 11.87
CA ASP A 41 -8.28 -8.90 10.83
C ASP A 41 -8.31 -7.87 9.73
N ILE A 42 -8.34 -6.59 10.10
CA ILE A 42 -8.34 -5.54 9.09
C ILE A 42 -7.04 -5.58 8.29
N ALA A 43 -5.92 -5.77 8.96
CA ALA A 43 -4.64 -5.78 8.28
C ALA A 43 -4.52 -6.95 7.31
N ASP A 44 -5.15 -8.07 7.64
CA ASP A 44 -5.03 -9.26 6.81
C ASP A 44 -6.01 -9.29 5.67
N LYS A 45 -7.04 -8.47 5.71
CA LYS A 45 -8.07 -8.52 4.69
C LYS A 45 -7.78 -7.57 3.54
N ALA A 46 -8.53 -7.72 2.48
CA ALA A 46 -8.38 -6.83 1.35
C ALA A 46 -8.86 -5.42 1.69
N SER A 47 -8.49 -4.48 0.86
CA SER A 47 -8.76 -3.09 1.13
C SER A 47 -10.24 -2.76 1.27
N SER A 48 -11.09 -3.54 0.68
CA SER A 48 -12.52 -3.27 0.74
C SER A 48 -13.09 -3.44 2.13
N SER A 49 -12.32 -3.97 3.06
CA SER A 49 -12.83 -4.21 4.40
C SER A 49 -12.75 -3.02 5.33
N TYR A 50 -12.21 -1.90 4.89
CA TYR A 50 -12.02 -0.77 5.79
C TYR A 50 -13.32 -0.03 6.02
N THR A 51 -13.51 0.43 7.25
CA THR A 51 -14.70 1.20 7.57
C THR A 51 -14.53 2.64 7.15
N LYS A 52 -15.66 3.33 7.01
CA LYS A 52 -15.63 4.74 6.70
C LYS A 52 -14.92 5.52 7.79
N GLU A 53 -15.18 5.17 9.05
CA GLU A 53 -14.59 5.87 10.16
C GLU A 53 -13.07 5.79 10.11
N PHE A 54 -12.55 4.59 9.83
CA PHE A 54 -11.12 4.42 9.72
C PHE A 54 -10.57 5.30 8.59
N LEU A 55 -11.20 5.25 7.43
CA LEU A 55 -10.69 6.00 6.27
C LEU A 55 -10.76 7.50 6.52
N PHE A 56 -11.78 7.97 7.20
CA PHE A 56 -11.88 9.40 7.48
C PHE A 56 -10.85 9.85 8.52
N SER A 57 -10.36 8.95 9.35
CA SER A 57 -9.36 9.29 10.34
C SER A 57 -7.99 9.50 9.74
N LEU A 58 -7.78 9.08 8.50
CA LEU A 58 -6.49 9.21 7.86
C LEU A 58 -6.39 10.52 7.11
N SER A 59 -5.17 11.04 6.99
CA SER A 59 -4.94 12.18 6.12
C SER A 59 -5.11 11.72 4.68
N ASN A 60 -5.21 12.67 3.75
CA ASN A 60 -5.31 12.32 2.35
C ASN A 60 -4.09 11.53 1.89
N THR A 61 -2.91 11.92 2.35
CA THR A 61 -1.69 11.21 1.97
C THR A 61 -1.69 9.78 2.50
N GLU A 62 -2.11 9.61 3.76
CA GLU A 62 -2.16 8.27 4.32
C GLU A 62 -3.17 7.39 3.59
N ARG A 63 -4.32 7.95 3.24
CA ARG A 63 -5.32 7.21 2.50
C ARG A 63 -4.80 6.76 1.15
N ASP A 64 -4.15 7.69 0.44
CA ASP A 64 -3.58 7.39 -0.86
C ASP A 64 -2.50 6.32 -0.75
N THR A 65 -1.63 6.44 0.25
CA THR A 65 -0.57 5.46 0.45
C THR A 65 -1.17 4.08 0.74
N LEU A 66 -2.20 4.03 1.58
CA LEU A 66 -2.82 2.75 1.91
C LEU A 66 -3.42 2.09 0.66
N HIS A 67 -4.09 2.88 -0.19
CA HIS A 67 -4.63 2.34 -1.43
C HIS A 67 -3.53 1.81 -2.33
N GLN A 68 -2.42 2.53 -2.42
CA GLN A 68 -1.31 2.10 -3.26
C GLN A 68 -0.64 0.86 -2.72
N VAL A 69 -0.52 0.77 -1.40
CA VAL A 69 0.06 -0.42 -0.77
C VAL A 69 -0.83 -1.64 -1.04
N ASP A 70 -2.14 -1.49 -0.90
CA ASP A 70 -3.05 -2.60 -1.15
C ASP A 70 -3.03 -3.02 -2.61
N GLU A 71 -2.97 -2.06 -3.51
CA GLU A 71 -2.88 -2.36 -4.93
C GLU A 71 -1.57 -3.10 -5.23
N ALA A 72 -0.46 -2.67 -4.61
CA ALA A 72 0.81 -3.33 -4.84
C ALA A 72 0.79 -4.77 -4.33
N LEU A 73 0.17 -5.01 -3.18
CA LEU A 73 0.04 -6.36 -2.66
C LEU A 73 -0.78 -7.25 -3.61
N LEU A 74 -1.83 -6.69 -4.18
CA LEU A 74 -2.64 -7.44 -5.13
C LEU A 74 -1.82 -7.74 -6.39
N ARG A 75 -1.01 -6.80 -6.82
CA ARG A 75 -0.19 -7.00 -8.01
C ARG A 75 0.88 -8.05 -7.79
N ILE A 76 1.36 -8.21 -6.56
CA ILE A 76 2.26 -9.32 -6.27
C ILE A 76 1.53 -10.65 -6.50
N GLU A 77 0.29 -10.73 -6.04
CA GLU A 77 -0.48 -11.96 -6.20
C GLU A 77 -0.83 -12.25 -7.65
N THR A 78 -1.05 -11.21 -8.44
CA THR A 78 -1.41 -11.40 -9.84
C THR A 78 -0.19 -11.37 -10.76
N LYS A 79 1.02 -11.31 -10.18
CA LYS A 79 2.28 -11.35 -10.93
C LYS A 79 2.48 -10.12 -11.82
N LEU A 80 1.91 -9.01 -11.44
CA LEU A 80 2.09 -7.75 -12.16
C LEU A 80 2.96 -6.76 -11.40
N TYR A 81 3.42 -7.12 -10.20
CA TYR A 81 4.22 -6.22 -9.39
C TYR A 81 5.53 -5.90 -10.10
N GLY A 82 5.93 -4.65 -10.08
CA GLY A 82 7.17 -4.22 -10.70
C GLY A 82 6.99 -3.69 -12.11
N TYR A 83 5.78 -3.77 -12.65
CA TYR A 83 5.49 -3.23 -13.97
C TYR A 83 4.62 -2.00 -13.83
N CYS A 84 4.89 -0.99 -14.65
CA CYS A 84 4.11 0.26 -14.62
C CYS A 84 2.66 -0.03 -14.99
N ALA A 85 1.73 0.50 -14.22
CA ALA A 85 0.31 0.28 -14.47
C ALA A 85 -0.17 0.98 -15.75
N SER A 86 0.57 1.98 -16.22
CA SER A 86 0.16 2.73 -17.38
C SER A 86 0.83 2.23 -18.66
N CYS A 87 2.16 2.17 -18.70
CA CYS A 87 2.87 1.78 -19.92
C CYS A 87 3.27 0.31 -19.93
N GLU A 88 3.09 -0.36 -18.80
CA GLU A 88 3.36 -1.80 -18.68
C GLU A 88 4.83 -2.19 -18.79
N GLU A 89 5.73 -1.22 -18.78
CA GLU A 89 7.14 -1.54 -18.79
C GLU A 89 7.65 -1.79 -17.37
N GLU A 90 8.74 -2.54 -17.28
CA GLU A 90 9.31 -2.87 -16.00
C GLU A 90 9.87 -1.62 -15.34
N MET A 91 9.56 -1.42 -14.06
CA MET A 91 10.05 -0.26 -13.34
C MET A 91 11.45 -0.49 -12.81
N ASN A 92 12.20 0.61 -12.68
CA ASN A 92 13.54 0.56 -12.15
C ASN A 92 13.53 0.05 -10.71
N GLN A 93 14.46 -0.85 -10.40
CA GLN A 93 14.54 -1.43 -9.07
C GLN A 93 14.76 -0.37 -7.99
N LYS A 94 15.55 0.65 -8.27
CA LYS A 94 15.78 1.69 -7.28
C LYS A 94 14.51 2.45 -6.94
N ARG A 95 13.63 2.61 -7.92
CA ARG A 95 12.36 3.27 -7.66
C ARG A 95 11.52 2.43 -6.72
N LEU A 96 11.48 1.12 -6.93
CA LEU A 96 10.72 0.24 -6.06
C LEU A 96 11.32 0.17 -4.67
N GLU A 97 12.64 0.24 -4.55
CA GLU A 97 13.26 0.24 -3.23
C GLU A 97 12.92 1.50 -2.46
N ALA A 98 12.83 2.63 -3.15
CA ALA A 98 12.47 3.88 -2.51
C ALA A 98 10.98 3.96 -2.20
N VAL A 99 10.14 3.47 -3.11
CA VAL A 99 8.69 3.55 -2.97
C VAL A 99 8.11 2.19 -3.36
N PRO A 100 8.06 1.25 -2.43
CA PRO A 100 7.61 -0.11 -2.78
C PRO A 100 6.19 -0.17 -3.33
N TRP A 101 5.36 0.83 -3.03
CA TRP A 101 3.99 0.85 -3.51
C TRP A 101 3.83 1.66 -4.79
N ALA A 102 4.93 1.99 -5.49
CA ALA A 102 4.84 2.74 -6.73
C ALA A 102 4.07 1.93 -7.77
N ARG A 103 3.11 2.57 -8.43
CA ARG A 103 2.35 1.90 -9.48
C ARG A 103 2.74 2.42 -10.86
N LEU A 104 3.39 3.56 -10.95
CA LEU A 104 3.79 4.15 -12.21
C LEU A 104 5.30 4.34 -12.25
N CYS A 105 5.89 4.19 -13.42
CA CYS A 105 7.30 4.52 -13.60
C CYS A 105 7.45 6.03 -13.55
N LEU A 106 8.69 6.51 -13.46
CA LEU A 106 8.92 7.94 -13.32
C LEU A 106 8.33 8.74 -14.48
N VAL A 107 8.45 8.24 -15.69
CA VAL A 107 7.92 8.95 -16.84
C VAL A 107 6.40 9.08 -16.78
N CYS A 108 5.73 7.97 -16.45
CA CYS A 108 4.27 8.00 -16.36
C CYS A 108 3.79 8.79 -15.16
N GLN A 109 4.55 8.76 -14.06
CA GLN A 109 4.22 9.55 -12.88
C GLN A 109 4.27 11.03 -13.21
N GLU A 110 5.29 11.45 -13.95
CA GLU A 110 5.40 12.84 -14.37
C GLU A 110 4.26 13.23 -15.29
N LYS A 111 3.86 12.32 -16.18
CA LYS A 111 2.73 12.61 -17.07
C LYS A 111 1.44 12.77 -16.27
N GLN A 112 1.24 11.95 -15.27
CA GLN A 112 0.05 12.07 -14.45
C GLN A 112 0.03 13.39 -13.69
N GLU A 113 1.16 13.78 -13.14
CA GLU A 113 1.25 15.02 -12.37
C GLU A 113 1.06 16.24 -13.26
N SER A 114 1.42 16.15 -14.54
CA SER A 114 1.22 17.25 -15.46
C SER A 114 -0.12 17.17 -16.17
N GLY A 115 -0.95 16.22 -15.83
CA GLY A 115 -2.28 16.12 -16.42
C GLY A 115 -2.32 15.46 -17.78
N GLN A 116 -1.26 14.73 -18.16
CA GLN A 116 -1.22 14.10 -19.48
C GLN A 116 -1.71 12.66 -19.49
N LEU A 117 -1.99 12.10 -18.35
CA LEU A 117 -2.53 10.74 -18.30
C LEU A 117 -4.01 10.74 -18.04
#